data_a08bc0daa5f7ef27161018d132a10b3e
#
_entry.id   a08bc0daa5f7ef27161018d132a10b3e
#
_cell.length_a   1.000
_cell.length_b   1.000
_cell.length_c   1.000
_cell.angle_alpha   90.00
_cell.angle_beta   90.00
_cell.angle_gamma   90.00
#
_symmetry.space_group_name_H-M   'P 1'
#
loop_
_entity.id
_entity.type
_entity.pdbx_description
1 polymer ?
#
loop_
_entity_poly.entity_id
_entity_poly.type
_entity_poly.pdbx_seq_one_letter_code
_entity_poly.pdbx_strand_id
1 'polypeptide(L)'
;MGATQNQFDAVDLSDNEIVKLEGFPPLARLHTLYLSNNRIARIGAELSQQIPMLKAAYLTNNRLKNLADLDPLKSCKRLTHLSLVGNPVSKNPDYRLYAVFSLPALKVLDFRKVKQGEREAAEKKFGGKEGMKAREAAKTFDVSDVN
;
A
#
# COMPACT_ATOMS: atom_id res chain seq x y z
N MET A 1 14.32 -1.62 26.47
CA MET A 1 13.23 -1.88 25.51
C MET A 1 13.42 -1.18 24.17
N GLY A 2 13.80 0.08 24.16
CA GLY A 2 14.03 0.81 22.90
C GLY A 2 15.07 0.19 21.98
N ALA A 3 16.20 -0.25 22.54
CA ALA A 3 17.25 -0.88 21.75
C ALA A 3 16.77 -2.20 21.10
N THR A 4 15.97 -2.99 21.82
CA THR A 4 15.42 -4.25 21.32
C THR A 4 14.45 -3.98 20.17
N GLN A 5 13.57 -2.99 20.31
CA GLN A 5 12.60 -2.62 19.28
C GLN A 5 13.29 -2.17 17.99
N ASN A 6 14.44 -1.50 18.07
CA ASN A 6 15.17 -1.01 16.92
C ASN A 6 15.96 -2.11 16.18
N GLN A 7 15.96 -3.33 16.68
CA GLN A 7 16.72 -4.44 16.09
C GLN A 7 15.88 -5.30 15.13
N PHE A 8 14.57 -5.10 15.09
CA PHE A 8 13.70 -5.89 14.21
C PHE A 8 13.86 -5.46 12.76
N ASP A 9 14.16 -6.41 11.88
CA ASP A 9 14.22 -6.20 10.44
C ASP A 9 12.88 -6.56 9.77
N ALA A 10 12.17 -7.55 10.31
CA ALA A 10 10.89 -7.98 9.81
C ALA A 10 9.98 -8.38 10.98
N VAL A 11 8.69 -8.13 10.82
CA VAL A 11 7.67 -8.53 11.79
C VAL A 11 6.55 -9.25 11.05
N ASP A 12 6.16 -10.40 11.57
CA ASP A 12 5.04 -11.17 11.04
C ASP A 12 3.87 -11.10 12.02
N LEU A 13 2.81 -10.40 11.59
CA LEU A 13 1.57 -10.26 12.32
C LEU A 13 0.41 -10.87 11.52
N SER A 14 0.72 -11.79 10.60
CA SER A 14 -0.29 -12.46 9.79
C SER A 14 -1.23 -13.30 10.67
N ASP A 15 -2.43 -13.57 10.14
CA ASP A 15 -3.42 -14.43 10.80
C ASP A 15 -3.86 -13.90 12.16
N ASN A 16 -4.14 -12.60 12.23
CA ASN A 16 -4.67 -11.93 13.41
C ASN A 16 -5.98 -11.20 13.05
N GLU A 17 -6.43 -10.33 13.94
CA GLU A 17 -7.67 -9.59 13.78
C GLU A 17 -7.45 -8.08 13.71
N ILE A 18 -6.29 -7.66 13.21
CA ILE A 18 -5.93 -6.25 13.11
C ILE A 18 -6.87 -5.56 12.14
N VAL A 19 -7.48 -4.45 12.59
CA VAL A 19 -8.42 -3.64 11.78
C VAL A 19 -7.76 -2.37 11.26
N LYS A 20 -6.86 -1.79 12.04
CA LYS A 20 -6.18 -0.55 11.67
C LYS A 20 -4.67 -0.72 11.85
N LEU A 21 -3.93 -0.39 10.80
CA LEU A 21 -2.48 -0.49 10.82
C LEU A 21 -1.90 0.81 11.38
N GLU A 22 -1.74 0.84 12.71
CA GLU A 22 -1.24 2.03 13.41
C GLU A 22 -0.67 1.65 14.77
N GLY A 23 -0.13 2.64 15.46
CA GLY A 23 0.31 2.47 16.85
C GLY A 23 1.65 1.77 17.00
N PHE A 24 2.44 1.71 15.94
CA PHE A 24 3.79 1.17 16.05
C PHE A 24 4.69 2.11 16.86
N PRO A 25 5.54 1.58 17.74
CA PRO A 25 6.64 2.38 18.25
C PRO A 25 7.61 2.72 17.12
N PRO A 26 8.53 3.67 17.31
CA PRO A 26 9.55 3.94 16.29
C PRO A 26 10.42 2.71 16.07
N LEU A 27 10.40 2.18 14.84
CA LEU A 27 11.12 0.98 14.43
C LEU A 27 12.07 1.34 13.29
N ALA A 28 13.25 1.84 13.64
CA ALA A 28 14.17 2.46 12.69
C ALA A 28 14.74 1.48 11.66
N ARG A 29 14.85 0.18 11.99
CA ARG A 29 15.43 -0.83 11.11
C ARG A 29 14.41 -1.67 10.37
N LEU A 30 13.15 -1.61 10.79
CA LEU A 30 12.12 -2.49 10.23
C LEU A 30 11.91 -2.16 8.76
N HIS A 31 12.02 -3.17 7.90
CA HIS A 31 11.82 -2.99 6.46
C HIS A 31 10.73 -3.89 5.88
N THR A 32 10.25 -4.90 6.62
CA THR A 32 9.25 -5.83 6.09
C THR A 32 8.14 -6.11 7.10
N LEU A 33 6.89 -5.95 6.66
CA LEU A 33 5.70 -6.28 7.42
C LEU A 33 4.91 -7.38 6.72
N TYR A 34 4.69 -8.49 7.42
CA TYR A 34 3.79 -9.56 6.99
C TYR A 34 2.47 -9.39 7.75
N LEU A 35 1.42 -9.02 7.03
CA LEU A 35 0.12 -8.67 7.61
C LEU A 35 -1.03 -9.40 6.92
N SER A 36 -0.74 -10.49 6.23
CA SER A 36 -1.75 -11.24 5.51
C SER A 36 -2.81 -11.84 6.45
N ASN A 37 -4.02 -11.97 5.96
CA ASN A 37 -5.13 -12.59 6.70
C ASN A 37 -5.45 -11.86 8.01
N ASN A 38 -5.60 -10.55 7.92
CA ASN A 38 -6.15 -9.72 8.98
C ASN A 38 -7.46 -9.09 8.50
N ARG A 39 -7.91 -8.04 9.16
CA ARG A 39 -9.12 -7.29 8.81
C ARG A 39 -8.80 -5.83 8.56
N ILE A 40 -7.60 -5.54 8.06
CA ILE A 40 -7.13 -4.16 7.94
C ILE A 40 -7.95 -3.41 6.90
N ALA A 41 -8.68 -2.39 7.37
CA ALA A 41 -9.48 -1.50 6.55
C ALA A 41 -8.88 -0.09 6.45
N ARG A 42 -7.91 0.23 7.30
CA ARG A 42 -7.27 1.55 7.36
C ARG A 42 -5.78 1.43 7.66
N ILE A 43 -5.02 2.34 7.04
CA ILE A 43 -3.59 2.50 7.32
C ILE A 43 -3.41 3.85 7.99
N GLY A 44 -2.73 3.89 9.14
CA GLY A 44 -2.48 5.12 9.87
C GLY A 44 -1.59 6.08 9.09
N ALA A 45 -1.89 7.38 9.16
CA ALA A 45 -1.15 8.40 8.42
C ALA A 45 0.31 8.52 8.88
N GLU A 46 0.63 8.03 10.08
CA GLU A 46 1.96 8.16 10.69
C GLU A 46 2.85 6.95 10.44
N LEU A 47 2.39 5.98 9.63
CA LEU A 47 3.14 4.75 9.38
C LEU A 47 4.57 5.02 8.90
N SER A 48 4.73 5.96 7.96
CA SER A 48 6.05 6.28 7.41
C SER A 48 7.00 6.89 8.43
N GLN A 49 6.46 7.56 9.44
CA GLN A 49 7.27 8.13 10.52
C GLN A 49 7.69 7.07 11.52
N GLN A 50 6.82 6.11 11.76
CA GLN A 50 7.08 5.01 12.69
C GLN A 50 8.00 3.96 12.08
N ILE A 51 7.84 3.68 10.80
CA ILE A 51 8.63 2.68 10.07
C ILE A 51 9.25 3.32 8.82
N PRO A 52 10.24 4.21 9.00
CA PRO A 52 10.78 4.98 7.88
C PRO A 52 11.52 4.16 6.82
N MET A 53 11.96 2.95 7.16
CA MET A 53 12.72 2.08 6.26
C MET A 53 11.86 1.00 5.60
N LEU A 54 10.53 1.11 5.69
CA LEU A 54 9.62 0.10 5.14
C LEU A 54 9.85 -0.09 3.64
N LYS A 55 10.20 -1.32 3.26
CA LYS A 55 10.46 -1.73 1.88
C LYS A 55 9.41 -2.69 1.35
N ALA A 56 8.86 -3.54 2.21
CA ALA A 56 7.90 -4.56 1.79
C ALA A 56 6.74 -4.64 2.77
N ALA A 57 5.53 -4.64 2.25
CA ALA A 57 4.31 -4.81 3.03
C ALA A 57 3.39 -5.81 2.34
N TYR A 58 3.08 -6.90 3.03
CA TYR A 58 2.22 -7.94 2.49
C TYR A 58 0.88 -7.89 3.21
N LEU A 59 -0.11 -7.29 2.55
CA LEU A 59 -1.45 -7.06 3.08
C LEU A 59 -2.49 -7.96 2.40
N THR A 60 -2.06 -9.11 1.91
CA THR A 60 -2.93 -10.08 1.24
C THR A 60 -4.12 -10.46 2.12
N ASN A 61 -5.32 -10.52 1.56
CA ASN A 61 -6.56 -10.88 2.28
C ASN A 61 -6.82 -9.97 3.46
N ASN A 62 -6.95 -8.69 3.20
CA ASN A 62 -7.40 -7.69 4.16
C ASN A 62 -8.65 -6.99 3.60
N ARG A 63 -9.00 -5.82 4.14
CA ARG A 63 -10.26 -5.14 3.83
C ARG A 63 -10.09 -3.71 3.32
N LEU A 64 -8.95 -3.39 2.71
CA LEU A 64 -8.76 -2.09 2.07
C LEU A 64 -9.68 -2.01 0.86
N LYS A 65 -10.53 -0.98 0.81
CA LYS A 65 -11.62 -0.90 -0.14
C LYS A 65 -11.44 0.19 -1.19
N ASN A 66 -10.96 1.36 -0.80
CA ASN A 66 -10.86 2.52 -1.68
C ASN A 66 -9.42 2.83 -2.03
N LEU A 67 -9.19 3.42 -3.21
CA LEU A 67 -7.83 3.85 -3.58
C LEU A 67 -7.30 4.88 -2.59
N ALA A 68 -8.16 5.74 -2.03
CA ALA A 68 -7.75 6.70 -1.01
C ALA A 68 -7.18 6.03 0.24
N ASP A 69 -7.58 4.80 0.54
CA ASP A 69 -7.04 4.05 1.68
C ASP A 69 -5.55 3.76 1.55
N LEU A 70 -5.01 3.84 0.33
CA LEU A 70 -3.59 3.64 0.06
C LEU A 70 -2.75 4.91 0.26
N ASP A 71 -3.40 6.07 0.46
CA ASP A 71 -2.70 7.35 0.53
C ASP A 71 -1.59 7.39 1.59
N PRO A 72 -1.75 6.80 2.80
CA PRO A 72 -0.65 6.79 3.77
C PRO A 72 0.61 6.10 3.27
N LEU A 73 0.51 5.17 2.32
CA LEU A 73 1.66 4.49 1.75
C LEU A 73 2.51 5.39 0.87
N LYS A 74 1.95 6.50 0.36
CA LYS A 74 2.68 7.45 -0.49
C LYS A 74 3.87 8.06 0.24
N SER A 75 3.79 8.17 1.55
CA SER A 75 4.87 8.70 2.39
C SER A 75 5.94 7.67 2.70
N CYS A 76 5.69 6.39 2.39
CA CYS A 76 6.68 5.33 2.55
C CYS A 76 7.57 5.31 1.31
N LYS A 77 8.57 6.19 1.26
CA LYS A 77 9.35 6.47 0.04
C LYS A 77 10.25 5.30 -0.40
N ARG A 78 10.43 4.31 0.46
CA ARG A 78 11.29 3.14 0.16
C ARG A 78 10.48 1.88 -0.14
N LEU A 79 9.16 2.00 -0.21
CA LEU A 79 8.29 0.85 -0.43
C LEU A 79 8.43 0.35 -1.87
N THR A 80 9.04 -0.83 -2.02
CA THR A 80 9.31 -1.44 -3.32
C THR A 80 8.44 -2.67 -3.59
N HIS A 81 7.95 -3.33 -2.53
CA HIS A 81 7.14 -4.55 -2.64
C HIS A 81 5.84 -4.37 -1.87
N LEU A 82 4.72 -4.58 -2.55
CA LEU A 82 3.39 -4.45 -1.95
C LEU A 82 2.49 -5.56 -2.48
N SER A 83 1.74 -6.19 -1.60
CA SER A 83 0.65 -7.09 -2.00
C SER A 83 -0.66 -6.64 -1.39
N LEU A 84 -1.67 -6.47 -2.25
CA LEU A 84 -3.05 -6.17 -1.87
C LEU A 84 -4.00 -7.21 -2.48
N VAL A 85 -3.48 -8.36 -2.87
CA VAL A 85 -4.29 -9.48 -3.37
C VAL A 85 -5.36 -9.82 -2.34
N GLY A 86 -6.60 -10.00 -2.78
CA GLY A 86 -7.69 -10.35 -1.88
C GLY A 86 -8.28 -9.18 -1.11
N ASN A 87 -7.82 -7.95 -1.35
CA ASN A 87 -8.49 -6.76 -0.83
C ASN A 87 -9.52 -6.26 -1.84
N PRO A 88 -10.67 -5.71 -1.37
CA PRO A 88 -11.67 -5.17 -2.30
C PRO A 88 -11.14 -4.13 -3.28
N VAL A 89 -10.16 -3.31 -2.86
CA VAL A 89 -9.58 -2.27 -3.70
C VAL A 89 -8.99 -2.82 -5.00
N SER A 90 -8.51 -4.06 -4.99
CA SER A 90 -7.94 -4.69 -6.19
C SER A 90 -8.95 -4.94 -7.29
N LYS A 91 -10.26 -4.83 -7.00
CA LYS A 91 -11.33 -4.95 -7.98
C LYS A 91 -11.57 -3.65 -8.76
N ASN A 92 -11.01 -2.54 -8.31
CA ASN A 92 -11.09 -1.29 -9.06
C ASN A 92 -10.32 -1.43 -10.36
N PRO A 93 -10.94 -1.16 -11.53
CA PRO A 93 -10.25 -1.30 -12.81
C PRO A 93 -8.96 -0.49 -12.93
N ASP A 94 -8.87 0.62 -12.19
CA ASP A 94 -7.70 1.50 -12.21
C ASP A 94 -6.68 1.20 -11.10
N TYR A 95 -6.93 0.18 -10.30
CA TYR A 95 -6.12 -0.08 -9.10
C TYR A 95 -4.63 -0.19 -9.42
N ARG A 96 -4.25 -1.07 -10.35
CA ARG A 96 -2.84 -1.32 -10.62
C ARG A 96 -2.11 -0.06 -11.12
N LEU A 97 -2.68 0.63 -12.11
CA LEU A 97 -2.06 1.86 -12.63
C LEU A 97 -2.03 2.97 -11.57
N TYR A 98 -3.09 3.09 -10.77
CA TYR A 98 -3.12 4.09 -9.72
C TYR A 98 -2.05 3.82 -8.65
N ALA A 99 -1.88 2.57 -8.24
CA ALA A 99 -0.85 2.19 -7.28
C ALA A 99 0.55 2.46 -7.82
N VAL A 100 0.79 2.11 -9.06
CA VAL A 100 2.08 2.37 -9.74
C VAL A 100 2.36 3.87 -9.82
N PHE A 101 1.35 4.66 -10.17
CA PHE A 101 1.47 6.12 -10.21
C PHE A 101 1.78 6.71 -8.83
N SER A 102 1.06 6.23 -7.80
CA SER A 102 1.15 6.79 -6.45
C SER A 102 2.42 6.40 -5.69
N LEU A 103 3.04 5.29 -6.07
CA LEU A 103 4.18 4.71 -5.37
C LEU A 103 5.38 4.57 -6.32
N PRO A 104 6.14 5.68 -6.52
CA PRO A 104 7.20 5.68 -7.54
C PRO A 104 8.33 4.68 -7.33
N ALA A 105 8.57 4.28 -6.08
CA ALA A 105 9.62 3.30 -5.76
C ALA A 105 9.17 1.85 -5.98
N LEU A 106 7.88 1.62 -6.24
CA LEU A 106 7.32 0.28 -6.31
C LEU A 106 7.92 -0.52 -7.46
N LYS A 107 8.42 -1.72 -7.16
CA LYS A 107 9.03 -2.63 -8.13
C LYS A 107 8.21 -3.89 -8.36
N VAL A 108 7.50 -4.33 -7.33
CA VAL A 108 6.67 -5.53 -7.39
C VAL A 108 5.33 -5.23 -6.74
N LEU A 109 4.25 -5.41 -7.48
CA LEU A 109 2.89 -5.24 -7.00
C LEU A 109 2.14 -6.54 -7.21
N ASP A 110 1.59 -7.08 -6.12
CA ASP A 110 0.80 -8.32 -6.16
C ASP A 110 1.60 -9.46 -6.80
N PHE A 111 2.86 -9.57 -6.40
CA PHE A 111 3.81 -10.59 -6.84
C PHE A 111 4.17 -10.53 -8.33
N ARG A 112 3.86 -9.42 -9.00
CA ARG A 112 4.21 -9.19 -10.40
C ARG A 112 5.07 -7.94 -10.54
N LYS A 113 6.15 -8.07 -11.28
CA LYS A 113 7.06 -6.96 -11.53
C LYS A 113 6.35 -5.79 -12.20
N VAL A 114 6.60 -4.58 -11.70
CA VAL A 114 6.13 -3.34 -12.33
C VAL A 114 7.06 -3.03 -13.50
N LYS A 115 6.50 -3.00 -14.70
CA LYS A 115 7.26 -2.78 -15.94
C LYS A 115 7.28 -1.29 -16.31
N GLN A 116 8.29 -0.88 -17.07
CA GLN A 116 8.43 0.50 -17.51
C GLN A 116 7.20 0.98 -18.31
N GLY A 117 6.64 0.11 -19.15
CA GLY A 117 5.41 0.44 -19.88
C GLY A 117 4.23 0.75 -18.97
N GLU A 118 4.12 0.07 -17.84
CA GLU A 118 3.07 0.35 -16.85
C GLU A 118 3.31 1.71 -16.18
N ARG A 119 4.56 2.06 -15.87
CA ARG A 119 4.87 3.37 -15.30
C ARG A 119 4.52 4.51 -16.26
N GLU A 120 4.84 4.33 -17.52
CA GLU A 120 4.51 5.32 -18.55
C GLU A 120 3.01 5.45 -18.73
N ALA A 121 2.28 4.34 -18.76
CA ALA A 121 0.82 4.34 -18.85
C ALA A 121 0.18 5.02 -17.64
N ALA A 122 0.71 4.75 -16.45
CA ALA A 122 0.20 5.35 -15.21
C ALA A 122 0.41 6.85 -15.19
N GLU A 123 1.59 7.32 -15.58
CA GLU A 123 1.89 8.75 -15.66
C GLU A 123 1.03 9.45 -16.71
N LYS A 124 0.84 8.82 -17.86
CA LYS A 124 -0.02 9.37 -18.92
C LYS A 124 -1.47 9.52 -18.47
N LYS A 125 -1.98 8.55 -17.70
CA LYS A 125 -3.38 8.57 -17.27
C LYS A 125 -3.61 9.50 -16.08
N PHE A 126 -2.72 9.48 -15.10
CA PHE A 126 -2.93 10.14 -13.80
C PHE A 126 -2.03 11.33 -13.55
N GLY A 127 -1.00 11.54 -14.35
CA GLY A 127 -0.01 12.58 -14.10
C GLY A 127 -0.49 13.98 -14.46
N GLY A 128 0.10 14.98 -13.81
CA GLY A 128 -0.12 16.39 -14.10
C GLY A 128 -1.53 16.87 -13.82
N LYS A 129 -1.83 18.09 -14.27
CA LYS A 129 -3.17 18.68 -14.14
C LYS A 129 -4.19 17.93 -15.00
N GLU A 130 -3.76 17.41 -16.14
CA GLU A 130 -4.62 16.67 -17.05
C GLU A 130 -5.13 15.37 -16.44
N GLY A 131 -4.35 14.77 -15.54
CA GLY A 131 -4.73 13.53 -14.85
C GLY A 131 -5.65 13.72 -13.66
N MET A 132 -5.97 14.95 -13.27
CA MET A 132 -6.76 15.21 -12.07
C MET A 132 -8.12 14.54 -12.10
N LYS A 133 -8.85 14.65 -13.21
CA LYS A 133 -10.17 14.02 -13.34
C LYS A 133 -10.10 12.50 -13.25
N ALA A 134 -9.09 11.92 -13.88
CA ALA A 134 -8.89 10.48 -13.84
C ALA A 134 -8.59 10.00 -12.43
N ARG A 135 -7.75 10.74 -11.69
CA ARG A 135 -7.46 10.41 -10.29
C ARG A 135 -8.71 10.44 -9.41
N GLU A 136 -9.53 11.48 -9.57
CA GLU A 136 -10.76 11.62 -8.80
C GLU A 136 -11.77 10.54 -9.16
N ALA A 137 -11.94 10.25 -10.45
CA ALA A 137 -12.86 9.21 -10.90
C ALA A 137 -12.44 7.84 -10.36
N ALA A 138 -11.13 7.55 -10.38
CA ALA A 138 -10.61 6.28 -9.84
C ALA A 138 -10.90 6.14 -8.35
N LYS A 139 -10.75 7.23 -7.58
CA LYS A 139 -11.00 7.23 -6.13
C LYS A 139 -12.47 7.08 -5.78
N THR A 140 -13.39 7.53 -6.63
CA THR A 140 -14.83 7.47 -6.37
C THR A 140 -15.48 6.20 -6.87
N PHE A 141 -14.74 5.34 -7.60
CA PHE A 141 -15.27 4.07 -8.07
C PHE A 141 -15.68 3.19 -6.88
N ASP A 142 -16.90 2.66 -6.91
CA ASP A 142 -17.40 1.79 -5.84
C ASP A 142 -17.16 0.33 -6.20
N VAL A 143 -16.22 -0.31 -5.51
CA VAL A 143 -15.87 -1.72 -5.73
C VAL A 143 -17.00 -2.67 -5.31
N SER A 144 -17.97 -2.19 -4.52
CA SER A 144 -19.15 -3.01 -4.16
C SER A 144 -20.01 -3.35 -5.38
N ASP A 145 -19.92 -2.57 -6.45
CA ASP A 145 -20.66 -2.80 -7.69
C ASP A 145 -20.00 -3.85 -8.58
N VAL A 146 -18.86 -4.36 -8.20
CA VAL A 146 -18.12 -5.38 -8.96
C VAL A 146 -18.36 -6.77 -8.36
N ASN A 147 -18.82 -7.67 -9.18
CA ASN A 147 -19.07 -9.07 -8.78
C ASN A 147 -17.80 -9.90 -8.77
#